data_b2fce4de1d0f4b39eccde1eb345075fe
#
_entry.id   b2fce4de1d0f4b39eccde1eb345075fe
#
_cell.length_a   1.000
_cell.length_b   1.000
_cell.length_c   1.000
_cell.angle_alpha   90.00
_cell.angle_beta   90.00
_cell.angle_gamma   90.00
#
_symmetry.space_group_name_H-M   'P 1'
#
loop_
_entity.id
_entity.type
_entity.pdbx_description
1 polymer ?
#
loop_
_entity_poly.entity_id
_entity_poly.type
_entity_poly.pdbx_seq_one_letter_code
_entity_poly.pdbx_strand_id
1 'polypeptide(L)'
;MIVTVVPAAGRYSNLPASGRHYPGCSAACEASPMLTLQRGNHHGLLIAPRWPSTRIQLEEEVLQRLLDAQAMLPVGLRLLLTRGFEPSHSRLGGFRRLVRRLGITLFRACYPQRRDEVDAIFGANGHDIDGRHVDVSLVLHGERLRLLPLGVFTPPRWQHRRVARYAEPVARAKRSLQHCGFVLHHNPTEALQIHCDYRPR
;
A
#
# COMPACT_ATOMS: atom_id res chain seq x y z
N MET A 1 1.80 23.40 6.61
CA MET A 1 1.98 21.93 6.47
C MET A 1 2.41 21.40 7.82
N ILE A 2 1.54 20.67 8.51
CA ILE A 2 1.79 20.24 9.90
C ILE A 2 2.20 18.76 9.84
N VAL A 3 3.47 18.49 10.15
CA VAL A 3 3.97 17.13 10.41
C VAL A 3 3.88 16.95 11.93
N THR A 4 3.01 16.05 12.37
CA THR A 4 2.91 15.72 13.80
C THR A 4 3.66 14.42 14.02
N VAL A 5 4.75 14.47 14.77
CA VAL A 5 5.48 13.29 15.24
C VAL A 5 4.75 12.73 16.46
N VAL A 6 4.27 11.50 16.37
CA VAL A 6 3.68 10.79 17.50
C VAL A 6 4.71 9.76 17.98
N PRO A 7 5.21 9.87 19.24
CA PRO A 7 6.10 8.84 19.77
C PRO A 7 5.37 7.50 19.87
N ALA A 8 6.02 6.41 19.47
CA ALA A 8 5.50 5.07 19.57
C ALA A 8 5.33 4.68 21.04
N ALA A 9 4.09 4.60 21.53
CA ALA A 9 3.79 4.07 22.85
C ALA A 9 3.95 2.56 22.83
N GLY A 10 5.10 2.08 23.31
CA GLY A 10 5.38 0.67 23.51
C GLY A 10 4.56 0.09 24.64
N ARG A 11 3.68 -0.85 24.34
CA ARG A 11 3.27 -1.93 25.26
C ARG A 11 3.01 -3.20 24.45
N TYR A 12 4.01 -4.04 24.38
CA TYR A 12 3.84 -5.46 24.06
C TYR A 12 4.16 -6.25 25.33
N SER A 13 3.14 -6.62 26.08
CA SER A 13 3.22 -7.63 27.13
C SER A 13 2.47 -8.88 26.64
N ASN A 14 3.15 -10.02 26.80
CA ASN A 14 2.67 -11.41 26.72
C ASN A 14 2.85 -12.14 25.38
N LEU A 15 4.06 -12.67 25.21
CA LEU A 15 4.28 -13.94 24.52
C LEU A 15 4.98 -14.90 25.50
N PRO A 16 4.62 -16.20 25.52
CA PRO A 16 5.22 -17.18 26.42
C PRO A 16 6.65 -17.51 26.00
N ALA A 17 7.53 -17.55 26.99
CA ALA A 17 8.92 -17.91 26.86
C ALA A 17 9.08 -19.38 26.48
N SER A 18 9.60 -19.68 25.29
CA SER A 18 10.31 -20.92 25.02
C SER A 18 11.77 -20.57 24.74
N GLY A 19 12.65 -20.93 25.70
CA GLY A 19 14.05 -20.57 25.68
C GLY A 19 14.83 -21.25 24.57
N ARG A 20 15.56 -20.43 23.80
CA ARG A 20 16.88 -20.75 23.26
C ARG A 20 17.75 -19.50 23.35
N HIS A 21 18.75 -19.57 24.25
CA HIS A 21 19.80 -18.58 24.38
C HIS A 21 20.66 -18.57 23.10
N TYR A 22 20.65 -17.46 22.36
CA TYR A 22 21.71 -17.09 21.43
C TYR A 22 22.44 -15.88 22.01
N PRO A 23 23.75 -15.98 22.29
CA PRO A 23 24.52 -14.83 22.72
C PRO A 23 24.95 -13.97 21.54
N GLY A 24 24.69 -12.68 21.64
CA GLY A 24 25.37 -11.65 20.86
C GLY A 24 24.64 -11.13 19.64
N CYS A 25 23.71 -10.20 19.83
CA CYS A 25 23.47 -9.02 18.99
C CYS A 25 22.41 -8.13 19.71
N SER A 26 22.85 -7.37 20.69
CA SER A 26 22.05 -6.26 21.23
C SER A 26 22.38 -4.97 20.46
N ALA A 27 22.03 -4.92 19.18
CA ALA A 27 21.71 -3.66 18.55
C ALA A 27 20.20 -3.50 18.76
N ALA A 28 19.81 -2.67 19.72
CA ALA A 28 18.44 -2.23 19.87
C ALA A 28 18.03 -1.64 18.50
N CYS A 29 17.19 -2.36 17.78
CA CYS A 29 16.56 -1.86 16.55
C CYS A 29 15.61 -0.76 17.03
N GLU A 30 16.10 0.48 17.12
CA GLU A 30 15.25 1.63 17.42
C GLU A 30 14.19 1.69 16.32
N ALA A 31 12.94 1.47 16.73
CA ALA A 31 11.82 1.56 15.80
C ALA A 31 11.77 2.98 15.23
N SER A 32 11.87 3.09 13.91
CA SER A 32 11.77 4.38 13.23
C SER A 32 10.48 5.11 13.63
N PRO A 33 10.53 6.43 13.83
CA PRO A 33 9.36 7.18 14.24
C PRO A 33 8.23 7.10 13.20
N MET A 34 7.00 6.94 13.70
CA MET A 34 5.81 6.93 12.85
C MET A 34 5.38 8.35 12.51
N LEU A 35 5.28 8.66 11.23
CA LEU A 35 4.81 9.93 10.70
C LEU A 35 3.35 9.85 10.29
N THR A 36 2.62 10.95 10.47
CA THR A 36 1.25 11.10 10.00
C THR A 36 1.19 12.13 8.88
N LEU A 37 0.80 11.68 7.69
CA LEU A 37 0.71 12.49 6.48
C LEU A 37 -0.75 12.80 6.14
N GLN A 38 -1.02 14.05 5.81
CA GLN A 38 -2.30 14.51 5.31
C GLN A 38 -2.31 14.55 3.78
N ARG A 39 -3.51 14.65 3.20
CA ARG A 39 -3.68 14.84 1.76
C ARG A 39 -2.92 16.07 1.27
N GLY A 40 -2.19 15.95 0.18
CA GLY A 40 -1.42 17.04 -0.42
C GLY A 40 -0.19 16.59 -1.18
N ASN A 41 0.71 17.51 -1.40
CA ASN A 41 2.02 17.27 -1.99
C ASN A 41 3.10 17.39 -0.92
N HIS A 42 3.95 16.37 -0.81
CA HIS A 42 5.04 16.32 0.12
C HIS A 42 6.36 16.09 -0.66
N HIS A 43 7.09 17.16 -0.90
CA HIS A 43 8.36 17.14 -1.67
C HIS A 43 8.28 16.36 -3.00
N GLY A 44 7.21 16.54 -3.76
CA GLY A 44 7.01 15.83 -5.03
C GLY A 44 6.15 14.55 -4.93
N LEU A 45 6.17 13.85 -3.81
CA LEU A 45 5.27 12.74 -3.54
C LEU A 45 3.85 13.24 -3.28
N LEU A 46 2.88 12.70 -3.99
CA LEU A 46 1.46 13.01 -3.75
C LEU A 46 0.90 12.10 -2.66
N ILE A 47 0.10 12.68 -1.76
CA ILE A 47 -0.58 11.97 -0.68
C ILE A 47 -2.08 12.07 -0.89
N ALA A 48 -2.76 10.95 -1.07
CA ALA A 48 -4.22 10.89 -1.20
C ALA A 48 -4.79 9.67 -0.48
N PRO A 49 -5.04 9.78 0.84
CA PRO A 49 -5.61 8.69 1.63
C PRO A 49 -6.86 8.12 0.97
N ARG A 50 -6.97 6.79 0.97
CA ARG A 50 -8.14 6.10 0.44
C ARG A 50 -9.29 6.22 1.44
N TRP A 51 -10.44 6.67 0.97
CA TRP A 51 -11.65 6.76 1.80
C TRP A 51 -11.93 5.44 2.54
N PRO A 52 -12.35 5.46 3.81
CA PRO A 52 -12.71 6.62 4.62
C PRO A 52 -11.55 7.26 5.40
N SER A 53 -10.30 6.85 5.18
CA SER A 53 -9.15 7.48 5.84
C SER A 53 -8.94 8.91 5.34
N THR A 54 -8.54 9.81 6.26
CA THR A 54 -8.19 11.21 5.96
C THR A 54 -6.68 11.44 6.03
N ARG A 55 -5.93 10.49 6.60
CA ARG A 55 -4.49 10.55 6.83
C ARG A 55 -3.84 9.19 6.56
N ILE A 56 -2.54 9.20 6.36
CA ILE A 56 -1.71 8.00 6.19
C ILE A 56 -0.63 8.04 7.25
N GLN A 57 -0.38 6.90 7.89
CA GLN A 57 0.74 6.71 8.81
C GLN A 57 1.75 5.76 8.19
N LEU A 58 3.04 6.04 8.36
CA LEU A 58 4.15 5.17 7.94
C LEU A 58 5.41 5.56 8.72
N GLU A 59 6.40 4.67 8.70
CA GLU A 59 7.73 4.97 9.24
C GLU A 59 8.42 6.08 8.45
N GLU A 60 9.20 6.90 9.13
CA GLU A 60 9.95 8.01 8.52
C GLU A 60 10.92 7.52 7.44
N GLU A 61 11.60 6.41 7.68
CA GLU A 61 12.50 5.81 6.71
C GLU A 61 11.76 5.41 5.43
N VAL A 62 10.56 4.85 5.53
CA VAL A 62 9.71 4.48 4.39
C VAL A 62 9.35 5.72 3.57
N LEU A 63 9.02 6.83 4.24
CA LEU A 63 8.74 8.09 3.55
C LEU A 63 9.96 8.56 2.76
N GLN A 64 11.15 8.55 3.38
CA GLN A 64 12.38 8.99 2.69
C GLN A 64 12.64 8.12 1.46
N ARG A 65 12.50 6.80 1.55
CA ARG A 65 12.68 5.89 0.40
C ARG A 65 11.63 6.10 -0.71
N LEU A 66 10.40 6.48 -0.35
CA LEU A 66 9.40 6.88 -1.34
C LEU A 66 9.77 8.19 -2.04
N LEU A 67 10.35 9.14 -1.33
CA LEU A 67 10.86 10.39 -1.92
C LEU A 67 12.05 10.12 -2.85
N ASP A 68 12.98 9.25 -2.45
CA ASP A 68 14.10 8.82 -3.31
C ASP A 68 13.57 8.15 -4.59
N ALA A 69 12.60 7.25 -4.45
CA ALA A 69 11.95 6.60 -5.60
C ALA A 69 11.23 7.62 -6.50
N GLN A 70 10.57 8.63 -5.93
CA GLN A 70 9.94 9.71 -6.69
C GLN A 70 10.96 10.54 -7.47
N ALA A 71 12.10 10.83 -6.89
CA ALA A 71 13.17 11.62 -7.53
C ALA A 71 13.75 10.93 -8.77
N MET A 72 13.68 9.59 -8.84
CA MET A 72 14.15 8.81 -10.00
C MET A 72 13.14 8.76 -11.16
N LEU A 73 11.92 9.25 -10.97
CA LEU A 73 10.90 9.20 -12.00
C LEU A 73 11.03 10.36 -12.99
N PRO A 74 10.67 10.15 -14.26
CA PRO A 74 10.69 11.23 -15.25
C PRO A 74 9.64 12.29 -14.95
N VAL A 75 9.89 13.48 -15.47
CA VAL A 75 8.93 14.60 -15.38
C VAL A 75 7.57 14.19 -15.92
N GLY A 76 6.52 14.52 -15.18
CA GLY A 76 5.14 14.17 -15.51
C GLY A 76 4.65 12.85 -14.90
N LEU A 77 5.55 11.98 -14.38
CA LEU A 77 5.17 10.76 -13.67
C LEU A 77 5.40 10.92 -12.16
N ARG A 78 4.36 10.73 -11.36
CA ARG A 78 4.43 10.92 -9.90
C ARG A 78 3.84 9.73 -9.16
N LEU A 79 4.46 9.40 -8.04
CA LEU A 79 3.89 8.47 -7.06
C LEU A 79 2.76 9.14 -6.30
N LEU A 80 1.70 8.40 -6.05
CA LEU A 80 0.56 8.80 -5.23
C LEU A 80 0.38 7.79 -4.11
N LEU A 81 0.84 8.12 -2.91
CA LEU A 81 0.65 7.29 -1.73
C LEU A 81 -0.83 7.30 -1.34
N THR A 82 -1.43 6.12 -1.27
CA THR A 82 -2.86 5.97 -1.00
C THR A 82 -3.17 5.25 0.30
N ARG A 83 -2.21 4.46 0.81
CA ARG A 83 -2.34 3.70 2.04
C ARG A 83 -0.98 3.48 2.68
N GLY A 84 -0.94 3.37 3.98
CA GLY A 84 0.17 2.99 4.82
C GLY A 84 -0.35 2.21 6.02
N PHE A 85 0.25 2.38 7.18
CA PHE A 85 -0.11 1.70 8.42
C PHE A 85 -1.58 1.89 8.79
N GLU A 86 -2.22 0.80 9.15
CA GLU A 86 -3.58 0.79 9.65
C GLU A 86 -3.74 -0.30 10.72
N PRO A 87 -3.96 0.08 11.99
CA PRO A 87 -4.14 -0.88 13.07
C PRO A 87 -5.28 -1.86 12.78
N SER A 88 -5.03 -3.16 12.96
CA SER A 88 -6.00 -4.22 12.68
C SER A 88 -7.33 -4.07 13.44
N HIS A 89 -7.29 -3.45 14.61
CA HIS A 89 -8.45 -3.20 15.48
C HIS A 89 -9.09 -1.83 15.29
N SER A 90 -8.70 -1.06 14.26
CA SER A 90 -9.31 0.25 14.00
C SER A 90 -10.76 0.11 13.54
N ARG A 91 -11.60 1.14 13.83
CA ARG A 91 -12.97 1.22 13.28
C ARG A 91 -12.97 1.18 11.75
N LEU A 92 -11.95 1.73 11.12
CA LEU A 92 -11.75 1.72 9.68
C LEU A 92 -11.53 0.30 9.15
N GLY A 93 -10.75 -0.54 9.86
CA GLY A 93 -10.57 -1.94 9.53
C GLY A 93 -11.88 -2.73 9.60
N GLY A 94 -12.74 -2.47 10.58
CA GLY A 94 -14.09 -3.03 10.70
C GLY A 94 -14.97 -2.71 9.49
N PHE A 95 -15.03 -1.43 9.13
CA PHE A 95 -15.78 -0.96 7.96
C PHE A 95 -15.29 -1.60 6.65
N ARG A 96 -13.98 -1.65 6.44
CA ARG A 96 -13.40 -2.27 5.24
C ARG A 96 -13.71 -3.76 5.15
N ARG A 97 -13.69 -4.50 6.27
CA ARG A 97 -14.11 -5.91 6.31
C ARG A 97 -15.56 -6.08 5.90
N LEU A 98 -16.46 -5.20 6.37
CA LEU A 98 -17.87 -5.22 5.96
C LEU A 98 -18.03 -4.99 4.46
N VAL A 99 -17.42 -3.92 3.92
CA VAL A 99 -17.45 -3.59 2.49
C VAL A 99 -16.88 -4.73 1.65
N ARG A 100 -15.78 -5.35 2.10
CA ARG A 100 -15.19 -6.52 1.44
C ARG A 100 -16.17 -7.71 1.40
N ARG A 101 -16.82 -8.02 2.52
CA ARG A 101 -17.83 -9.09 2.57
C ARG A 101 -18.99 -8.84 1.61
N LEU A 102 -19.51 -7.62 1.59
CA LEU A 102 -20.56 -7.22 0.64
C LEU A 102 -20.08 -7.35 -0.81
N GLY A 103 -18.85 -6.89 -1.11
CA GLY A 103 -18.24 -7.04 -2.44
C GLY A 103 -18.09 -8.49 -2.87
N ILE A 104 -17.66 -9.38 -1.98
CA ILE A 104 -17.55 -10.82 -2.24
C ILE A 104 -18.95 -11.44 -2.52
N THR A 105 -19.94 -11.10 -1.71
CA THR A 105 -21.31 -11.61 -1.90
C THR A 105 -21.87 -11.18 -3.25
N LEU A 106 -21.73 -9.90 -3.57
CA LEU A 106 -22.17 -9.35 -4.86
C LEU A 106 -21.42 -9.99 -6.03
N PHE A 107 -20.11 -10.14 -5.93
CA PHE A 107 -19.32 -10.78 -6.98
C PHE A 107 -19.74 -12.24 -7.23
N ARG A 108 -19.94 -13.02 -6.18
CA ARG A 108 -20.40 -14.41 -6.27
C ARG A 108 -21.80 -14.53 -6.87
N ALA A 109 -22.66 -13.55 -6.61
CA ALA A 109 -24.01 -13.51 -7.20
C ALA A 109 -23.96 -13.14 -8.70
N CYS A 110 -23.15 -12.14 -9.08
CA CYS A 110 -23.05 -11.69 -10.46
C CYS A 110 -22.20 -12.61 -11.36
N TYR A 111 -21.23 -13.32 -10.78
CA TYR A 111 -20.26 -14.14 -11.52
C TYR A 111 -20.10 -15.54 -10.89
N PRO A 112 -21.14 -16.37 -10.90
CA PRO A 112 -21.09 -17.69 -10.26
C PRO A 112 -20.00 -18.61 -10.84
N GLN A 113 -19.64 -18.43 -12.10
CA GLN A 113 -18.59 -19.19 -12.82
C GLN A 113 -17.15 -18.76 -12.46
N ARG A 114 -16.98 -17.65 -11.69
CA ARG A 114 -15.66 -17.10 -11.32
C ARG A 114 -15.45 -17.11 -9.80
N ARG A 115 -16.08 -18.04 -9.09
CA ARG A 115 -16.01 -18.12 -7.62
C ARG A 115 -14.62 -18.45 -7.10
N ASP A 116 -13.85 -19.18 -7.87
CA ASP A 116 -12.45 -19.53 -7.62
C ASP A 116 -11.51 -18.32 -7.66
N GLU A 117 -11.87 -17.26 -8.38
CA GLU A 117 -11.10 -16.02 -8.43
C GLU A 117 -11.29 -15.11 -7.20
N VAL A 118 -12.24 -15.41 -6.30
CA VAL A 118 -12.59 -14.55 -5.15
C VAL A 118 -11.37 -14.27 -4.27
N ASP A 119 -10.55 -15.28 -3.99
CA ASP A 119 -9.38 -15.12 -3.13
C ASP A 119 -8.27 -14.32 -3.81
N ALA A 120 -8.13 -14.41 -5.13
CA ALA A 120 -7.22 -13.59 -5.90
C ALA A 120 -7.69 -12.12 -6.01
N ILE A 121 -9.01 -11.91 -6.15
CA ILE A 121 -9.61 -10.57 -6.32
C ILE A 121 -9.75 -9.83 -4.99
N PHE A 122 -10.27 -10.51 -3.98
CA PHE A 122 -10.57 -9.95 -2.67
C PHE A 122 -9.63 -10.46 -1.59
N GLY A 123 -8.50 -11.05 -1.95
CA GLY A 123 -7.54 -11.67 -1.05
C GLY A 123 -7.22 -10.79 0.16
N ALA A 124 -6.82 -11.40 1.25
CA ALA A 124 -6.42 -10.69 2.44
C ALA A 124 -5.16 -9.86 2.12
N ASN A 125 -5.35 -8.59 1.82
CA ASN A 125 -4.26 -7.66 1.93
C ASN A 125 -3.87 -7.68 3.40
N GLY A 126 -2.69 -8.22 3.70
CA GLY A 126 -2.16 -8.23 5.06
C GLY A 126 -2.33 -6.83 5.64
N HIS A 127 -2.83 -6.76 6.86
CA HIS A 127 -2.80 -5.49 7.57
C HIS A 127 -1.35 -5.21 7.89
N ASP A 128 -0.89 -4.05 7.52
CA ASP A 128 0.43 -3.59 7.88
C ASP A 128 0.50 -3.40 9.41
N ILE A 129 1.32 -4.22 10.05
CA ILE A 129 1.51 -4.20 11.50
C ILE A 129 2.71 -3.30 11.86
N ASP A 130 3.62 -3.06 10.92
CA ASP A 130 4.92 -2.45 11.17
C ASP A 130 5.12 -1.07 10.49
N GLY A 131 4.16 -0.58 9.73
CA GLY A 131 4.25 0.72 9.05
C GLY A 131 5.13 0.74 7.79
N ARG A 132 5.56 -0.42 7.31
CA ARG A 132 6.44 -0.59 6.14
C ARG A 132 5.71 -0.98 4.87
N HIS A 133 4.46 -1.42 4.99
CA HIS A 133 3.60 -1.72 3.85
C HIS A 133 2.96 -0.45 3.30
N VAL A 134 3.03 -0.25 2.01
CA VAL A 134 2.45 0.91 1.35
C VAL A 134 1.73 0.54 0.05
N ASP A 135 0.64 1.24 -0.20
CA ASP A 135 -0.09 1.17 -1.46
C ASP A 135 0.15 2.46 -2.25
N VAL A 136 0.74 2.32 -3.42
CA VAL A 136 1.09 3.43 -4.29
C VAL A 136 0.31 3.34 -5.60
N SER A 137 -0.38 4.42 -5.97
CA SER A 137 -0.93 4.65 -7.31
C SER A 137 0.01 5.58 -8.08
N LEU A 138 -0.26 5.77 -9.37
CA LEU A 138 0.51 6.66 -10.22
C LEU A 138 -0.35 7.83 -10.73
N VAL A 139 0.29 8.97 -10.90
CA VAL A 139 -0.25 10.15 -11.59
C VAL A 139 0.66 10.43 -12.79
N LEU A 140 0.08 10.46 -13.97
CA LEU A 140 0.77 10.75 -15.22
C LEU A 140 0.18 12.03 -15.84
N HIS A 141 1.01 13.05 -16.05
CA HIS A 141 0.59 14.36 -16.58
C HIS A 141 -0.59 14.98 -15.83
N GLY A 142 -0.63 14.83 -14.49
CA GLY A 142 -1.69 15.35 -13.64
C GLY A 142 -2.91 14.41 -13.48
N GLU A 143 -3.02 13.36 -14.29
CA GLU A 143 -4.11 12.39 -14.21
C GLU A 143 -3.73 11.15 -13.42
N ARG A 144 -4.53 10.80 -12.42
CA ARG A 144 -4.35 9.55 -11.67
C ARG A 144 -4.68 8.35 -12.54
N LEU A 145 -3.73 7.43 -12.65
CA LEU A 145 -3.96 6.14 -13.31
C LEU A 145 -4.90 5.29 -12.45
N ARG A 146 -6.03 4.90 -13.03
CA ARG A 146 -7.04 4.06 -12.39
C ARG A 146 -7.50 2.98 -13.36
N LEU A 147 -7.88 1.85 -12.80
CA LEU A 147 -8.67 0.87 -13.53
C LEU A 147 -9.99 1.50 -14.00
N LEU A 148 -10.63 0.89 -14.97
CA LEU A 148 -11.95 1.35 -15.42
C LEU A 148 -12.95 1.28 -14.26
N PRO A 149 -14.00 2.12 -14.29
CA PRO A 149 -15.08 2.06 -13.31
C PRO A 149 -15.60 0.63 -13.13
N LEU A 150 -16.11 0.35 -11.93
CA LEU A 150 -16.57 -0.97 -11.50
C LEU A 150 -15.43 -2.01 -11.29
N GLY A 151 -14.16 -1.67 -11.55
CA GLY A 151 -13.02 -2.53 -11.23
C GLY A 151 -13.20 -3.96 -11.73
N VAL A 152 -13.34 -4.91 -10.82
CA VAL A 152 -13.50 -6.35 -11.13
C VAL A 152 -14.78 -6.71 -11.89
N PHE A 153 -15.79 -5.84 -11.90
CA PHE A 153 -17.03 -6.01 -12.66
C PHE A 153 -16.91 -5.51 -14.10
N THR A 154 -15.80 -4.85 -14.47
CA THR A 154 -15.53 -4.47 -15.87
C THR A 154 -15.02 -5.68 -16.65
N PRO A 155 -15.43 -5.86 -17.93
CA PRO A 155 -14.93 -6.96 -18.76
C PRO A 155 -13.40 -7.01 -18.78
N PRO A 156 -12.77 -8.17 -18.52
CA PRO A 156 -11.30 -8.30 -18.41
C PRO A 156 -10.54 -7.74 -19.62
N ARG A 157 -11.05 -7.97 -20.84
CA ARG A 157 -10.44 -7.45 -22.07
C ARG A 157 -10.27 -5.92 -22.09
N TRP A 158 -11.19 -5.18 -21.46
CA TRP A 158 -11.13 -3.71 -21.40
C TRP A 158 -10.13 -3.27 -20.34
N GLN A 159 -10.09 -3.96 -19.21
CA GLN A 159 -9.09 -3.72 -18.18
C GLN A 159 -7.67 -4.01 -18.72
N HIS A 160 -7.48 -5.13 -19.43
CA HIS A 160 -6.19 -5.46 -20.03
C HIS A 160 -5.71 -4.40 -21.03
N ARG A 161 -6.59 -3.90 -21.93
CA ARG A 161 -6.24 -2.82 -22.85
C ARG A 161 -5.83 -1.55 -22.12
N ARG A 162 -6.53 -1.22 -21.02
CA ARG A 162 -6.19 -0.05 -20.21
C ARG A 162 -4.85 -0.24 -19.50
N VAL A 163 -4.61 -1.38 -18.89
CA VAL A 163 -3.34 -1.71 -18.23
C VAL A 163 -2.19 -1.67 -19.22
N ALA A 164 -2.35 -2.27 -20.42
CA ALA A 164 -1.34 -2.28 -21.46
C ALA A 164 -0.92 -0.87 -21.90
N ARG A 165 -1.87 0.07 -21.97
CA ARG A 165 -1.59 1.49 -22.30
C ARG A 165 -0.61 2.14 -21.30
N TYR A 166 -0.64 1.72 -20.04
CA TYR A 166 0.18 2.30 -18.96
C TYR A 166 1.29 1.37 -18.50
N ALA A 167 1.59 0.30 -19.26
CA ALA A 167 2.57 -0.72 -18.86
C ALA A 167 3.95 -0.11 -18.60
N GLU A 168 4.40 0.81 -19.47
CA GLU A 168 5.72 1.42 -19.36
C GLU A 168 5.84 2.36 -18.16
N PRO A 169 4.95 3.35 -17.90
CA PRO A 169 4.97 4.16 -16.69
C PRO A 169 4.93 3.31 -15.41
N VAL A 170 4.10 2.25 -15.38
CA VAL A 170 4.02 1.34 -14.23
C VAL A 170 5.34 0.58 -14.05
N ALA A 171 5.95 0.07 -15.13
CA ALA A 171 7.23 -0.63 -15.06
C ALA A 171 8.36 0.29 -14.55
N ARG A 172 8.39 1.56 -14.96
CA ARG A 172 9.35 2.56 -14.44
C ARG A 172 9.18 2.77 -12.95
N ALA A 173 7.95 3.01 -12.50
CA ALA A 173 7.68 3.21 -11.08
C ALA A 173 8.04 1.98 -10.25
N LYS A 174 7.75 0.77 -10.74
CA LYS A 174 8.14 -0.48 -10.09
C LYS A 174 9.65 -0.60 -9.95
N ARG A 175 10.42 -0.34 -11.02
CA ARG A 175 11.89 -0.36 -10.97
C ARG A 175 12.45 0.64 -9.97
N SER A 176 11.92 1.87 -9.95
CA SER A 176 12.33 2.91 -9.02
C SER A 176 12.09 2.48 -7.56
N LEU A 177 10.92 1.95 -7.23
CA LEU A 177 10.60 1.43 -5.90
C LEU A 177 11.52 0.28 -5.51
N GLN A 178 11.76 -0.69 -6.40
CA GLN A 178 12.67 -1.82 -6.15
C GLN A 178 14.11 -1.35 -5.91
N HIS A 179 14.57 -0.35 -6.66
CA HIS A 179 15.90 0.23 -6.45
C HIS A 179 16.04 0.84 -5.05
N CYS A 180 14.98 1.44 -4.52
CA CYS A 180 14.92 2.03 -3.19
C CYS A 180 14.61 1.02 -2.06
N GLY A 181 14.65 -0.28 -2.31
CA GLY A 181 14.53 -1.33 -1.29
C GLY A 181 13.10 -1.83 -1.06
N PHE A 182 12.15 -1.48 -1.94
CA PHE A 182 10.80 -2.02 -1.85
C PHE A 182 10.67 -3.39 -2.53
N VAL A 183 10.04 -4.33 -1.84
CA VAL A 183 9.61 -5.63 -2.38
C VAL A 183 8.18 -5.48 -2.88
N LEU A 184 7.97 -5.77 -4.16
CA LEU A 184 6.67 -5.59 -4.81
C LEU A 184 5.83 -6.87 -4.67
N HIS A 185 4.57 -6.71 -4.33
CA HIS A 185 3.59 -7.80 -4.33
C HIS A 185 2.89 -7.90 -5.68
N HIS A 186 2.76 -9.14 -6.18
CA HIS A 186 2.00 -9.38 -7.39
C HIS A 186 0.50 -9.35 -7.07
N ASN A 187 -0.22 -8.39 -7.66
CA ASN A 187 -1.67 -8.36 -7.59
C ASN A 187 -2.25 -8.23 -9.02
N PRO A 188 -2.76 -9.31 -9.59
CA PRO A 188 -3.27 -9.31 -10.96
C PRO A 188 -4.49 -8.42 -11.15
N THR A 189 -5.25 -8.16 -10.08
CA THR A 189 -6.50 -7.38 -10.15
C THR A 189 -6.29 -5.87 -9.96
N GLU A 190 -5.13 -5.46 -9.45
CA GLU A 190 -4.80 -4.06 -9.18
C GLU A 190 -3.54 -3.62 -9.94
N ALA A 191 -3.43 -4.01 -11.21
CA ALA A 191 -2.24 -3.80 -12.04
C ALA A 191 -1.78 -2.33 -12.18
N LEU A 192 -2.65 -1.35 -11.92
CA LEU A 192 -2.33 0.08 -11.88
C LEU A 192 -2.12 0.64 -10.46
N GLN A 193 -2.16 -0.23 -9.45
CA GLN A 193 -1.79 0.06 -8.07
C GLN A 193 -0.63 -0.84 -7.67
N ILE A 194 0.36 -0.29 -7.00
CA ILE A 194 1.56 -1.01 -6.58
C ILE A 194 1.45 -1.24 -5.08
N HIS A 195 1.44 -2.52 -4.68
CA HIS A 195 1.53 -2.94 -3.29
C HIS A 195 2.96 -3.32 -3.01
N CYS A 196 3.58 -2.73 -2.02
CA CYS A 196 4.97 -3.02 -1.71
C CYS A 196 5.29 -2.87 -0.23
N ASP A 197 6.28 -3.65 0.21
CA ASP A 197 6.86 -3.61 1.54
C ASP A 197 8.27 -3.04 1.45
N TYR A 198 8.60 -2.10 2.32
CA TYR A 198 9.99 -1.70 2.49
C TYR A 198 10.72 -2.73 3.35
N ARG A 199 11.85 -3.23 2.85
CA ARG A 199 12.77 -4.09 3.57
C ARG A 199 14.14 -3.45 3.61
N PRO A 200 14.59 -2.95 4.79
CA PRO A 200 15.95 -2.47 4.93
C PRO A 200 16.93 -3.59 4.58
N ARG A 201 17.98 -3.24 3.87
CA ARG A 201 19.08 -4.15 3.52
C ARG A 201 20.06 -4.30 4.67
#